data_fde0943051c2622a2d35dfeb7a25dbf1
#
_entry.id   fde0943051c2622a2d35dfeb7a25dbf1
#
_cell.length_a   1.000
_cell.length_b   1.000
_cell.length_c   1.000
_cell.angle_alpha   90.00
_cell.angle_beta   90.00
_cell.angle_gamma   90.00
#
_symmetry.space_group_name_H-M   'P 1'
#
loop_
_entity.id
_entity.type
_entity.pdbx_description
1 polymer ?
#
loop_
_entity_poly.entity_id
_entity_poly.type
_entity_poly.pdbx_seq_one_letter_code
_entity_poly.pdbx_strand_id
1 'polypeptide(L)'
;PEILKILDLDALISIPLSLPLKGPGIAITPNDFVKALKQVTKSREKDFSKFDSKNVLEGKTIFEEFKLIKTENKKNEKKGLNTKFIGIQIPDQSNVDETNIYDQDLINNLKVKFKEWKTGWKEYHFFTGDEFDDDAYLEGYDRPFVRDLKKSIRTHIVILLDHSSSIADQQIDYKKATIALCEVLAFLKIKFSVYAFNTTERRVMCWLVKPDDLKWNTSCAKRLAQIPANGGTPLAEVYDKLYPILYSKKPNIFLTLSDGEPSDAFAARSMVKSFKSIGIKMVAIGVGRDTRNATIIATNLKYLGFERTLGVSRLKDIPNKVLNVLSER
;
A
#
# COMPACT_ATOMS: atom_id res chain seq x y z
N PRO A 1 -35.67 -3.14 15.16
CA PRO A 1 -36.43 -4.40 15.26
C PRO A 1 -36.52 -5.16 13.94
N GLU A 2 -36.55 -4.49 12.78
CA GLU A 2 -36.68 -5.14 11.45
C GLU A 2 -35.36 -5.72 10.94
N ILE A 3 -34.23 -5.15 11.27
CA ILE A 3 -32.91 -5.70 10.92
C ILE A 3 -32.67 -7.06 11.55
N LEU A 4 -33.21 -7.30 12.76
CA LEU A 4 -33.18 -8.62 13.43
C LEU A 4 -34.09 -9.67 12.79
N LYS A 5 -35.04 -9.27 11.93
CA LYS A 5 -35.88 -10.18 11.14
C LYS A 5 -35.25 -10.57 9.81
N ILE A 6 -34.31 -9.76 9.31
CA ILE A 6 -33.55 -10.01 8.06
C ILE A 6 -32.33 -10.88 8.32
N LEU A 7 -31.75 -10.81 9.50
CA LEU A 7 -30.69 -11.73 9.93
C LEU A 7 -31.37 -13.01 10.41
N ASP A 8 -31.18 -14.07 9.64
CA ASP A 8 -31.53 -15.42 10.07
C ASP A 8 -30.74 -15.75 11.34
N LEU A 9 -31.43 -15.57 12.50
CA LEU A 9 -30.83 -15.77 13.82
C LEU A 9 -30.37 -17.23 14.01
N ASP A 10 -31.01 -18.18 13.32
CA ASP A 10 -30.62 -19.58 13.38
C ASP A 10 -29.35 -19.84 12.58
N ALA A 11 -29.13 -19.12 11.48
CA ALA A 11 -27.87 -19.16 10.73
C ALA A 11 -26.71 -18.52 11.52
N LEU A 12 -26.95 -17.46 12.31
CA LEU A 12 -25.94 -16.84 13.18
C LEU A 12 -25.56 -17.72 14.38
N ILE A 13 -26.50 -18.53 14.89
CA ILE A 13 -26.26 -19.47 15.99
C ILE A 13 -25.45 -20.69 15.51
N SER A 14 -25.51 -21.02 14.22
CA SER A 14 -24.77 -22.15 13.63
C SER A 14 -23.34 -21.81 13.22
N ILE A 15 -22.90 -20.54 13.26
CA ILE A 15 -21.50 -20.17 13.01
C ILE A 15 -20.69 -20.58 14.24
N PRO A 16 -19.74 -21.52 14.12
CA PRO A 16 -18.85 -21.85 15.23
C PRO A 16 -18.00 -20.63 15.54
N LEU A 17 -18.27 -19.98 16.67
CA LEU A 17 -17.47 -18.89 17.23
C LEU A 17 -16.14 -19.47 17.74
N SER A 18 -15.26 -19.87 16.85
CA SER A 18 -13.84 -20.16 17.13
C SER A 18 -13.04 -18.86 17.11
N LEU A 19 -13.38 -17.93 17.98
CA LEU A 19 -12.50 -16.81 18.31
C LEU A 19 -11.58 -17.30 19.42
N PRO A 20 -10.24 -17.30 19.22
CA PRO A 20 -9.30 -17.59 20.30
C PRO A 20 -9.29 -16.40 21.26
N LEU A 21 -10.18 -16.41 22.25
CA LEU A 21 -10.11 -15.53 23.40
C LEU A 21 -8.96 -16.01 24.29
N LYS A 22 -7.76 -15.46 24.10
CA LYS A 22 -6.69 -15.57 25.08
C LYS A 22 -6.98 -14.65 26.26
N GLY A 23 -7.64 -15.19 27.29
CA GLY A 23 -7.85 -14.59 28.58
C GLY A 23 -8.50 -15.60 29.52
N PRO A 24 -8.40 -15.49 30.85
CA PRO A 24 -9.00 -16.44 31.78
C PRO A 24 -10.51 -16.47 31.57
N GLY A 25 -11.00 -17.59 31.12
CA GLY A 25 -12.27 -17.95 30.56
C GLY A 25 -13.50 -17.34 31.20
N ILE A 26 -14.18 -16.49 30.43
CA ILE A 26 -15.63 -16.37 30.51
C ILE A 26 -16.14 -16.94 29.19
N ALA A 27 -16.75 -18.13 29.26
CA ALA A 27 -17.46 -18.71 28.13
C ALA A 27 -18.72 -17.87 27.89
N ILE A 28 -18.69 -17.03 26.85
CA ILE A 28 -19.87 -16.28 26.38
C ILE A 28 -20.74 -17.28 25.63
N THR A 29 -21.91 -17.56 26.16
CA THR A 29 -22.88 -18.40 25.46
C THR A 29 -23.50 -17.64 24.27
N PRO A 30 -24.00 -18.32 23.23
CA PRO A 30 -24.73 -17.67 22.13
C PRO A 30 -25.87 -16.77 22.63
N ASN A 31 -26.54 -17.13 23.72
CA ASN A 31 -27.57 -16.32 24.33
C ASN A 31 -27.05 -15.03 24.96
N ASP A 32 -25.85 -15.03 25.54
CA ASP A 32 -25.22 -13.82 26.10
C ASP A 32 -24.80 -12.86 25.00
N PHE A 33 -24.34 -13.39 23.86
CA PHE A 33 -24.04 -12.60 22.67
C PHE A 33 -25.28 -11.92 22.12
N VAL A 34 -26.39 -12.66 21.97
CA VAL A 34 -27.69 -12.12 21.51
C VAL A 34 -28.23 -11.08 22.49
N LYS A 35 -28.08 -11.27 23.81
CA LYS A 35 -28.46 -10.27 24.83
C LYS A 35 -27.62 -9.01 24.72
N ALA A 36 -26.30 -9.14 24.55
CA ALA A 36 -25.39 -8.00 24.37
C ALA A 36 -25.70 -7.23 23.09
N LEU A 37 -26.01 -7.92 21.99
CA LEU A 37 -26.41 -7.30 20.73
C LEU A 37 -27.74 -6.53 20.88
N LYS A 38 -28.72 -7.10 21.59
CA LYS A 38 -30.00 -6.42 21.88
C LYS A 38 -29.82 -5.19 22.79
N GLN A 39 -28.85 -5.19 23.70
CA GLN A 39 -28.54 -4.02 24.52
C GLN A 39 -27.88 -2.90 23.70
N VAL A 40 -26.92 -3.26 22.82
CA VAL A 40 -26.25 -2.31 21.93
C VAL A 40 -27.22 -1.70 20.93
N THR A 41 -28.14 -2.51 20.37
CA THR A 41 -29.20 -2.00 19.46
C THR A 41 -30.17 -1.09 20.19
N LYS A 42 -30.60 -1.40 21.42
CA LYS A 42 -31.48 -0.53 22.23
C LYS A 42 -30.82 0.82 22.57
N SER A 43 -29.52 0.85 22.88
CA SER A 43 -28.80 2.07 23.18
C SER A 43 -28.58 2.97 21.94
N ARG A 44 -28.71 2.43 20.73
CA ARG A 44 -28.54 3.11 19.45
C ARG A 44 -29.82 3.26 18.63
N GLU A 45 -30.97 2.96 19.18
CA GLU A 45 -32.26 3.06 18.46
C GLU A 45 -32.53 4.46 17.88
N LYS A 46 -31.99 5.52 18.47
CA LYS A 46 -32.05 6.88 17.92
C LYS A 46 -31.20 7.11 16.67
N ASP A 47 -30.11 6.35 16.51
CA ASP A 47 -29.21 6.48 15.38
C ASP A 47 -29.63 5.60 14.19
N PHE A 48 -30.31 4.49 14.45
CA PHE A 48 -30.76 3.54 13.42
C PHE A 48 -32.11 3.90 12.78
N SER A 49 -32.91 4.77 13.38
CA SER A 49 -34.20 5.21 12.80
C SER A 49 -34.04 6.03 11.51
N LYS A 50 -32.80 6.38 11.13
CA LYS A 50 -32.46 7.10 9.89
C LYS A 50 -31.97 6.21 8.75
N PHE A 51 -31.83 4.91 8.99
CA PHE A 51 -31.47 3.96 7.93
C PHE A 51 -32.74 3.51 7.20
N ASP A 52 -32.89 4.00 5.99
CA ASP A 52 -34.00 3.59 5.11
C ASP A 52 -33.70 2.19 4.55
N SER A 53 -34.47 1.19 4.99
CA SER A 53 -34.38 -0.22 4.59
C SER A 53 -34.50 -0.43 3.07
N LYS A 54 -35.10 0.49 2.33
CA LYS A 54 -35.21 0.45 0.87
C LYS A 54 -33.85 0.59 0.17
N ASN A 55 -32.92 1.35 0.74
CA ASN A 55 -31.60 1.56 0.14
C ASN A 55 -30.67 0.34 0.23
N VAL A 56 -30.91 -0.56 1.17
CA VAL A 56 -30.15 -1.82 1.33
C VAL A 56 -30.59 -2.86 0.30
N LEU A 57 -31.87 -2.85 -0.09
CA LEU A 57 -32.45 -3.80 -1.06
C LEU A 57 -32.20 -3.44 -2.52
N GLU A 58 -31.82 -2.19 -2.82
CA GLU A 58 -31.57 -1.73 -4.20
C GLU A 58 -30.12 -1.92 -4.69
N GLY A 59 -29.28 -2.68 -3.96
CA GLY A 59 -27.94 -3.05 -4.43
C GLY A 59 -26.96 -1.87 -4.56
N LYS A 60 -27.20 -0.77 -3.87
CA LYS A 60 -26.25 0.33 -3.78
C LYS A 60 -24.99 -0.15 -3.09
N THR A 61 -23.88 -0.04 -3.79
CA THR A 61 -22.58 -0.56 -3.38
C THR A 61 -22.18 -0.01 -2.00
N ILE A 62 -21.46 -0.83 -1.22
CA ILE A 62 -20.79 -0.46 0.04
C ILE A 62 -20.10 0.91 -0.05
N PHE A 63 -19.74 1.34 -1.24
CA PHE A 63 -19.13 2.63 -1.56
C PHE A 63 -20.08 3.82 -1.36
N GLU A 64 -21.38 3.68 -1.64
CA GLU A 64 -22.36 4.75 -1.43
C GLU A 64 -22.75 4.85 0.05
N GLU A 65 -22.80 3.72 0.77
CA GLU A 65 -22.95 3.71 2.22
C GLU A 65 -21.77 4.37 2.94
N PHE A 66 -20.53 4.14 2.49
CA PHE A 66 -19.36 4.84 3.01
C PHE A 66 -19.42 6.35 2.75
N LYS A 67 -19.98 6.77 1.63
CA LYS A 67 -20.18 8.20 1.30
C LYS A 67 -21.22 8.85 2.21
N LEU A 68 -22.30 8.14 2.56
CA LEU A 68 -23.34 8.61 3.46
C LEU A 68 -22.83 8.73 4.91
N ILE A 69 -22.10 7.73 5.41
CA ILE A 69 -21.48 7.77 6.76
C ILE A 69 -20.47 8.91 6.85
N LYS A 70 -19.68 9.18 5.79
CA LYS A 70 -18.73 10.32 5.76
C LYS A 70 -19.42 11.68 5.77
N THR A 71 -20.57 11.82 5.16
CA THR A 71 -21.33 13.09 5.16
C THR A 71 -21.99 13.42 6.50
N GLU A 72 -22.37 12.41 7.28
CA GLU A 72 -22.95 12.61 8.62
C GLU A 72 -21.87 12.84 9.70
N ASN A 73 -20.74 12.14 9.63
CA ASN A 73 -19.61 12.38 10.55
C ASN A 73 -18.96 13.75 10.35
N LYS A 74 -19.02 14.34 9.14
CA LYS A 74 -18.55 15.72 8.89
C LYS A 74 -19.32 16.81 9.64
N LYS A 75 -20.51 16.53 10.14
CA LYS A 75 -21.28 17.48 10.96
C LYS A 75 -20.84 17.52 12.43
N ASN A 76 -20.16 16.50 12.94
CA ASN A 76 -19.78 16.36 14.34
C ASN A 76 -18.28 16.58 14.64
N GLU A 77 -17.40 16.59 13.64
CA GLU A 77 -15.96 16.84 13.81
C GLU A 77 -15.58 18.30 13.50
N LYS A 78 -16.01 19.21 14.36
CA LYS A 78 -15.38 20.54 14.44
C LYS A 78 -14.15 20.42 15.34
N LYS A 79 -13.00 20.01 14.78
CA LYS A 79 -11.60 20.36 15.17
C LYS A 79 -10.53 19.52 14.46
N GLY A 80 -10.77 19.02 13.24
CA GLY A 80 -9.70 18.57 12.35
C GLY A 80 -9.25 19.73 11.46
N LEU A 81 -7.95 19.86 11.19
CA LEU A 81 -7.46 20.80 10.19
C LEU A 81 -8.25 20.59 8.89
N ASN A 82 -8.99 21.61 8.46
CA ASN A 82 -9.72 21.60 7.18
C ASN A 82 -8.71 21.67 6.03
N THR A 83 -8.03 20.54 5.74
CA THR A 83 -7.17 20.42 4.57
C THR A 83 -8.02 20.11 3.36
N LYS A 84 -7.95 20.97 2.33
CA LYS A 84 -8.67 20.77 1.08
C LYS A 84 -7.79 20.01 0.09
N PHE A 85 -8.25 18.85 -0.37
CA PHE A 85 -7.59 18.13 -1.46
C PHE A 85 -7.84 18.83 -2.79
N ILE A 86 -6.76 19.15 -3.55
CA ILE A 86 -6.87 19.91 -4.82
C ILE A 86 -7.06 18.98 -6.04
N GLY A 87 -6.65 17.73 -5.94
CA GLY A 87 -6.64 16.80 -7.05
C GLY A 87 -5.25 16.21 -7.29
N ILE A 88 -5.16 15.30 -8.24
CA ILE A 88 -3.89 14.70 -8.66
C ILE A 88 -3.33 15.55 -9.78
N GLN A 89 -2.13 16.08 -9.58
CA GLN A 89 -1.44 16.98 -10.51
C GLN A 89 -0.18 16.32 -11.07
N ILE A 90 0.25 16.76 -12.25
CA ILE A 90 1.54 16.36 -12.82
C ILE A 90 2.53 17.49 -12.50
N PRO A 91 3.67 17.20 -11.83
CA PRO A 91 4.67 18.22 -11.53
C PRO A 91 5.27 18.80 -12.79
N ASP A 92 5.61 20.08 -12.76
CA ASP A 92 6.42 20.70 -13.81
C ASP A 92 7.85 20.11 -13.78
N GLN A 93 8.54 20.14 -14.91
CA GLN A 93 9.90 19.59 -15.07
C GLN A 93 10.89 20.58 -15.66
N SER A 94 10.46 21.82 -15.91
CA SER A 94 11.21 22.78 -16.74
C SER A 94 12.52 23.27 -16.12
N ASN A 95 12.63 23.30 -14.79
CA ASN A 95 13.72 23.98 -14.08
C ASN A 95 14.67 23.01 -13.32
N VAL A 96 14.76 21.74 -13.70
CA VAL A 96 15.59 20.76 -13.01
C VAL A 96 16.83 20.41 -13.82
N ASP A 97 18.01 20.61 -13.22
CA ASP A 97 19.27 20.17 -13.78
C ASP A 97 19.39 18.64 -13.67
N GLU A 98 19.60 17.96 -14.80
CA GLU A 98 19.70 16.51 -14.90
C GLU A 98 20.90 15.95 -14.16
N THR A 99 22.00 16.69 -14.10
CA THR A 99 23.27 16.19 -13.54
C THR A 99 23.19 15.91 -12.05
N ASN A 100 22.30 16.58 -11.33
CA ASN A 100 22.22 16.54 -9.88
C ASN A 100 21.16 15.59 -9.32
N ILE A 101 20.29 15.02 -10.17
CA ILE A 101 19.16 14.19 -9.70
C ILE A 101 19.48 12.69 -9.61
N TYR A 102 20.56 12.23 -10.25
CA TYR A 102 20.95 10.82 -10.28
C TYR A 102 22.12 10.52 -9.35
N ASP A 103 22.08 9.38 -8.66
CA ASP A 103 23.23 8.72 -8.03
C ASP A 103 23.61 7.53 -8.92
N GLN A 104 24.52 7.79 -9.90
CA GLN A 104 24.90 6.78 -10.90
C GLN A 104 25.59 5.56 -10.29
N ASP A 105 26.39 5.76 -9.24
CA ASP A 105 27.07 4.66 -8.56
C ASP A 105 26.05 3.75 -7.88
N LEU A 106 25.08 4.32 -7.18
CA LEU A 106 24.00 3.57 -6.57
C LEU A 106 23.19 2.79 -7.63
N ILE A 107 22.82 3.45 -8.73
CA ILE A 107 22.05 2.83 -9.83
C ILE A 107 22.83 1.66 -10.45
N ASN A 108 24.11 1.84 -10.75
CA ASN A 108 24.95 0.81 -11.35
C ASN A 108 25.13 -0.38 -10.40
N ASN A 109 25.45 -0.15 -9.14
CA ASN A 109 25.56 -1.19 -8.12
C ASN A 109 24.27 -2.02 -7.99
N LEU A 110 23.13 -1.35 -7.97
CA LEU A 110 21.84 -2.02 -7.91
C LEU A 110 21.53 -2.82 -9.19
N LYS A 111 21.82 -2.27 -10.37
CA LYS A 111 21.63 -2.98 -11.65
C LYS A 111 22.49 -4.24 -11.72
N VAL A 112 23.73 -4.18 -11.25
CA VAL A 112 24.61 -5.35 -11.17
C VAL A 112 24.03 -6.38 -10.21
N LYS A 113 23.70 -5.97 -8.98
CA LYS A 113 23.16 -6.86 -7.93
C LYS A 113 21.88 -7.58 -8.34
N PHE A 114 20.98 -6.89 -9.05
CA PHE A 114 19.69 -7.44 -9.46
C PHE A 114 19.65 -7.88 -10.93
N LYS A 115 20.82 -7.96 -11.59
CA LYS A 115 20.93 -8.42 -12.98
C LYS A 115 20.32 -9.80 -13.20
N GLU A 116 20.54 -10.72 -12.26
CA GLU A 116 20.02 -12.08 -12.29
C GLU A 116 18.49 -12.13 -12.28
N TRP A 117 17.83 -11.15 -11.67
CA TRP A 117 16.38 -11.06 -11.72
C TRP A 117 15.84 -10.73 -13.11
N LYS A 118 16.60 -9.99 -13.91
CA LYS A 118 16.25 -9.68 -15.30
C LYS A 118 16.38 -10.90 -16.19
N THR A 119 17.42 -11.67 -15.93
CA THR A 119 17.70 -12.90 -16.67
C THR A 119 16.91 -14.08 -16.17
N GLY A 120 16.27 -13.99 -15.04
CA GLY A 120 15.38 -14.91 -14.31
C GLY A 120 14.99 -16.25 -14.93
N TRP A 121 15.90 -16.84 -15.68
CA TRP A 121 15.85 -18.19 -16.13
C TRP A 121 16.12 -19.06 -14.90
N LYS A 122 15.13 -19.81 -14.44
CA LYS A 122 15.34 -20.93 -13.55
C LYS A 122 15.19 -22.16 -14.40
N GLU A 123 16.20 -22.97 -14.42
CA GLU A 123 16.14 -24.32 -14.91
C GLU A 123 15.14 -25.10 -14.04
N TYR A 124 14.15 -25.65 -14.70
CA TYR A 124 13.19 -26.53 -14.06
C TYR A 124 13.23 -27.86 -14.78
N HIS A 125 13.29 -28.94 -14.02
CA HIS A 125 13.27 -30.29 -14.54
C HIS A 125 11.83 -30.72 -14.83
N PHE A 126 11.63 -31.27 -16.04
CA PHE A 126 10.35 -31.75 -16.56
C PHE A 126 10.49 -33.13 -17.15
N PHE A 127 9.35 -33.78 -17.45
CA PHE A 127 9.31 -35.04 -18.22
C PHE A 127 9.65 -34.83 -19.70
N THR A 128 9.52 -33.60 -20.22
CA THR A 128 9.85 -33.22 -21.60
C THR A 128 10.42 -31.81 -21.59
N GLY A 129 11.48 -31.53 -22.34
CA GLY A 129 12.16 -30.23 -22.37
C GLY A 129 12.92 -30.00 -23.65
N ASP A 130 13.55 -28.81 -23.70
CA ASP A 130 14.34 -28.40 -24.86
C ASP A 130 15.79 -28.95 -24.77
N GLU A 131 16.26 -29.19 -23.54
CA GLU A 131 17.57 -29.78 -23.27
C GLU A 131 17.43 -30.96 -22.31
N PHE A 132 18.33 -31.97 -22.46
CA PHE A 132 18.41 -33.12 -21.60
C PHE A 132 19.58 -32.94 -20.63
N ASP A 133 19.31 -33.11 -19.35
CA ASP A 133 20.32 -33.00 -18.28
C ASP A 133 20.82 -34.43 -17.96
N ASP A 134 21.99 -34.75 -18.52
CA ASP A 134 22.63 -36.05 -18.35
C ASP A 134 22.97 -36.33 -16.88
N ASP A 135 23.38 -35.33 -16.13
CA ASP A 135 23.74 -35.48 -14.73
C ASP A 135 22.51 -35.76 -13.85
N ALA A 136 21.41 -35.03 -14.07
CA ALA A 136 20.15 -35.30 -13.39
C ALA A 136 19.59 -36.67 -13.71
N TYR A 137 19.73 -37.14 -14.94
CA TYR A 137 19.34 -38.49 -15.36
C TYR A 137 20.17 -39.59 -14.67
N LEU A 138 21.49 -39.40 -14.60
CA LEU A 138 22.40 -40.31 -13.93
C LEU A 138 22.20 -40.33 -12.40
N GLU A 139 21.77 -39.22 -11.80
CA GLU A 139 21.39 -39.13 -10.40
C GLU A 139 20.00 -39.72 -10.10
N GLY A 140 19.29 -40.18 -11.12
CA GLY A 140 17.98 -40.83 -10.96
C GLY A 140 16.79 -39.90 -10.83
N TYR A 141 16.90 -38.66 -11.30
CA TYR A 141 15.76 -37.75 -11.35
C TYR A 141 14.72 -38.22 -12.36
N ASP A 142 13.46 -38.31 -11.98
CA ASP A 142 12.35 -38.72 -12.89
C ASP A 142 12.07 -37.70 -14.01
N ARG A 143 12.67 -36.52 -13.92
CA ARG A 143 12.43 -35.38 -14.85
C ARG A 143 13.77 -34.86 -15.35
N PRO A 144 14.42 -35.55 -16.30
CA PRO A 144 15.75 -35.17 -16.77
C PRO A 144 15.77 -34.09 -17.84
N PHE A 145 14.61 -33.59 -18.29
CA PHE A 145 14.57 -32.53 -19.28
C PHE A 145 14.52 -31.17 -18.62
N VAL A 146 15.37 -30.27 -19.08
CA VAL A 146 15.42 -28.87 -18.59
C VAL A 146 14.65 -27.96 -19.52
N ARG A 147 13.86 -27.09 -18.96
CA ARG A 147 13.26 -25.96 -19.66
C ARG A 147 13.60 -24.68 -18.92
N ASP A 148 14.09 -23.73 -19.65
CA ASP A 148 14.27 -22.38 -19.21
C ASP A 148 12.92 -21.65 -19.14
N LEU A 149 12.29 -21.65 -17.99
CA LEU A 149 11.11 -20.84 -17.78
C LEU A 149 11.48 -19.42 -17.37
N LYS A 150 11.24 -18.50 -18.29
CA LYS A 150 11.39 -17.07 -18.02
C LYS A 150 10.39 -16.63 -16.98
N LYS A 151 10.81 -16.57 -15.73
CA LYS A 151 10.00 -16.04 -14.63
C LYS A 151 9.98 -14.52 -14.75
N SER A 152 9.14 -13.98 -15.65
CA SER A 152 8.88 -12.55 -15.66
C SER A 152 8.20 -12.19 -14.35
N ILE A 153 8.77 -11.22 -13.62
CA ILE A 153 8.11 -10.66 -12.43
C ILE A 153 6.88 -9.89 -12.94
N ARG A 154 5.77 -10.58 -13.13
CA ARG A 154 4.49 -9.98 -13.50
C ARG A 154 3.88 -9.34 -12.28
N THR A 155 4.49 -8.26 -11.80
CA THR A 155 4.02 -7.50 -10.65
C THR A 155 3.75 -6.07 -11.09
N HIS A 156 2.57 -5.59 -10.75
CA HIS A 156 2.22 -4.18 -10.87
C HIS A 156 2.34 -3.52 -9.51
N ILE A 157 3.20 -2.53 -9.40
CA ILE A 157 3.51 -1.82 -8.15
C ILE A 157 3.05 -0.39 -8.25
N VAL A 158 2.37 0.09 -7.22
CA VAL A 158 2.13 1.52 -7.02
C VAL A 158 3.01 1.99 -5.89
N ILE A 159 3.76 3.04 -6.12
CA ILE A 159 4.66 3.65 -5.14
C ILE A 159 4.07 5.00 -4.74
N LEU A 160 3.91 5.22 -3.45
CA LEU A 160 3.49 6.48 -2.86
C LEU A 160 4.62 7.03 -1.98
N LEU A 161 5.04 8.24 -2.26
CA LEU A 161 6.15 8.91 -1.61
C LEU A 161 5.66 10.05 -0.72
N ASP A 162 6.03 10.01 0.53
CA ASP A 162 5.82 11.09 1.47
C ASP A 162 6.86 12.19 1.24
N HIS A 163 6.40 13.40 0.97
CA HIS A 163 7.20 14.61 0.86
C HIS A 163 6.77 15.64 1.92
N SER A 164 6.48 15.19 3.14
CA SER A 164 6.22 16.06 4.28
C SER A 164 7.48 16.82 4.72
N SER A 165 7.31 17.84 5.56
CA SER A 165 8.41 18.69 6.01
C SER A 165 9.47 17.95 6.83
N SER A 166 9.14 16.81 7.43
CA SER A 166 10.06 15.99 8.22
C SER A 166 11.24 15.46 7.39
N ILE A 167 11.06 15.28 6.06
CA ILE A 167 12.12 14.83 5.16
C ILE A 167 12.92 15.98 4.52
N ALA A 168 12.58 17.24 4.83
CA ALA A 168 13.15 18.40 4.14
C ALA A 168 14.69 18.44 4.16
N ASP A 169 15.30 18.13 5.31
CA ASP A 169 16.76 18.12 5.48
C ASP A 169 17.46 17.05 4.63
N GLN A 170 16.75 15.98 4.29
CA GLN A 170 17.27 14.83 3.54
C GLN A 170 16.62 14.66 2.17
N GLN A 171 15.81 15.62 1.73
CA GLN A 171 14.97 15.50 0.52
C GLN A 171 15.78 15.18 -0.75
N ILE A 172 17.00 15.68 -0.88
CA ILE A 172 17.86 15.45 -2.05
C ILE A 172 18.25 13.97 -2.12
N ASP A 173 18.75 13.41 -1.02
CA ASP A 173 19.16 12.02 -0.96
C ASP A 173 17.97 11.07 -1.06
N TYR A 174 16.83 11.46 -0.48
CA TYR A 174 15.56 10.71 -0.60
C TYR A 174 15.10 10.63 -2.06
N LYS A 175 15.13 11.74 -2.79
CA LYS A 175 14.79 11.79 -4.21
C LYS A 175 15.75 10.95 -5.04
N LYS A 176 17.08 11.08 -4.82
CA LYS A 176 18.09 10.28 -5.51
C LYS A 176 17.90 8.78 -5.28
N ALA A 177 17.66 8.36 -4.04
CA ALA A 177 17.40 6.97 -3.71
C ALA A 177 16.12 6.44 -4.38
N THR A 178 15.06 7.25 -4.42
CA THR A 178 13.80 6.87 -5.07
C THR A 178 13.95 6.82 -6.59
N ILE A 179 14.68 7.75 -7.19
CA ILE A 179 15.02 7.73 -8.63
C ILE A 179 15.82 6.46 -8.95
N ALA A 180 16.81 6.12 -8.14
CA ALA A 180 17.58 4.89 -8.30
C ALA A 180 16.70 3.63 -8.24
N LEU A 181 15.74 3.58 -7.31
CA LEU A 181 14.74 2.51 -7.25
C LEU A 181 13.94 2.42 -8.56
N CYS A 182 13.44 3.55 -9.07
CA CYS A 182 12.64 3.60 -10.29
C CYS A 182 13.45 3.18 -11.53
N GLU A 183 14.73 3.58 -11.62
CA GLU A 183 15.66 3.15 -12.66
C GLU A 183 15.85 1.63 -12.67
N VAL A 184 16.01 1.03 -11.49
CA VAL A 184 16.16 -0.43 -11.38
C VAL A 184 14.86 -1.17 -11.68
N LEU A 185 13.72 -0.68 -11.21
CA LEU A 185 12.41 -1.26 -11.57
C LEU A 185 12.17 -1.23 -13.08
N ALA A 186 12.53 -0.12 -13.74
CA ALA A 186 12.47 0.02 -15.20
C ALA A 186 13.44 -0.94 -15.91
N PHE A 187 14.66 -1.05 -15.41
CA PHE A 187 15.66 -2.01 -15.92
C PHE A 187 15.17 -3.46 -15.83
N LEU A 188 14.50 -3.82 -14.73
CA LEU A 188 13.89 -5.13 -14.50
C LEU A 188 12.60 -5.35 -15.28
N LYS A 189 12.11 -4.33 -16.01
CA LYS A 189 10.83 -4.34 -16.73
C LYS A 189 9.62 -4.63 -15.83
N ILE A 190 9.68 -4.24 -14.57
CA ILE A 190 8.56 -4.31 -13.64
C ILE A 190 7.59 -3.17 -13.97
N LYS A 191 6.28 -3.46 -14.02
CA LYS A 191 5.26 -2.43 -14.22
C LYS A 191 5.05 -1.68 -12.92
N PHE A 192 5.18 -0.33 -12.97
CA PHE A 192 4.95 0.49 -11.79
C PHE A 192 4.44 1.89 -12.13
N SER A 193 3.75 2.51 -11.17
CA SER A 193 3.42 3.94 -11.15
C SER A 193 3.96 4.58 -9.88
N VAL A 194 4.20 5.89 -9.94
CA VAL A 194 4.75 6.67 -8.83
C VAL A 194 3.88 7.87 -8.57
N TYR A 195 3.45 7.98 -7.32
CA TYR A 195 2.76 9.12 -6.76
C TYR A 195 3.60 9.72 -5.63
N ALA A 196 3.43 11.00 -5.39
CA ALA A 196 4.00 11.68 -4.23
C ALA A 196 2.95 12.61 -3.62
N PHE A 197 3.07 12.93 -2.34
CA PHE A 197 2.18 13.87 -1.70
C PHE A 197 2.91 14.77 -0.71
N ASN A 198 2.36 15.94 -0.50
CA ASN A 198 2.74 16.89 0.53
C ASN A 198 1.53 17.75 0.93
N THR A 199 1.73 18.68 1.85
CA THR A 199 0.70 19.65 2.20
C THR A 199 1.26 21.05 2.04
N THR A 200 0.56 21.90 1.28
CA THR A 200 0.92 23.31 1.09
C THR A 200 -0.28 24.17 1.43
N GLU A 201 -0.10 25.19 2.28
CA GLU A 201 -1.17 26.13 2.67
C GLU A 201 -2.48 25.45 3.10
N ARG A 202 -2.40 24.40 3.92
CA ARG A 202 -3.55 23.58 4.34
C ARG A 202 -4.26 22.85 3.19
N ARG A 203 -3.58 22.67 2.05
CA ARG A 203 -4.09 21.93 0.90
C ARG A 203 -3.28 20.66 0.74
N VAL A 204 -3.96 19.54 0.61
CA VAL A 204 -3.32 18.26 0.30
C VAL A 204 -3.04 18.21 -1.19
N MET A 205 -1.76 18.12 -1.52
CA MET A 205 -1.26 17.98 -2.88
C MET A 205 -0.91 16.51 -3.14
N CYS A 206 -1.39 15.96 -4.24
CA CYS A 206 -0.98 14.66 -4.72
C CYS A 206 -0.45 14.79 -6.15
N TRP A 207 0.73 14.24 -6.36
CA TRP A 207 1.48 14.38 -7.59
C TRP A 207 1.58 13.04 -8.30
N LEU A 208 1.22 13.00 -9.60
CA LEU A 208 1.48 11.85 -10.46
C LEU A 208 2.82 12.05 -11.15
N VAL A 209 3.85 11.40 -10.62
CA VAL A 209 5.23 11.46 -11.16
C VAL A 209 5.35 10.59 -12.40
N LYS A 210 4.87 9.34 -12.32
CA LYS A 210 4.90 8.37 -13.41
C LYS A 210 3.57 7.61 -13.49
N PRO A 211 2.80 7.76 -14.55
CA PRO A 211 1.63 6.91 -14.81
C PRO A 211 2.04 5.48 -15.26
N ASP A 212 1.09 4.53 -15.21
CA ASP A 212 1.36 3.11 -15.51
C ASP A 212 1.77 2.82 -16.95
N ASP A 213 1.20 3.57 -17.87
CA ASP A 213 1.35 3.43 -19.33
C ASP A 213 2.63 4.07 -19.87
N LEU A 214 3.23 4.99 -19.11
CA LEU A 214 4.47 5.64 -19.47
C LEU A 214 5.67 4.80 -18.99
N LYS A 215 6.68 4.64 -19.86
CA LYS A 215 7.98 4.12 -19.44
C LYS A 215 8.68 5.15 -18.56
N TRP A 216 9.43 4.66 -17.57
CA TRP A 216 10.30 5.54 -16.79
C TRP A 216 11.33 6.22 -17.68
N ASN A 217 11.52 7.50 -17.52
CA ASN A 217 12.45 8.31 -18.29
C ASN A 217 12.89 9.54 -17.48
N THR A 218 13.80 10.33 -18.04
CA THR A 218 14.33 11.54 -17.42
C THR A 218 13.24 12.55 -17.05
N SER A 219 12.17 12.67 -17.84
CA SER A 219 11.03 13.54 -17.49
C SER A 219 10.35 13.11 -16.18
N CYS A 220 10.21 11.81 -15.94
CA CYS A 220 9.68 11.32 -14.68
C CYS A 220 10.61 11.63 -13.50
N ALA A 221 11.94 11.47 -13.68
CA ALA A 221 12.92 11.82 -12.67
C ALA A 221 12.91 13.32 -12.35
N LYS A 222 12.83 14.19 -13.35
CA LYS A 222 12.70 15.64 -13.17
C LYS A 222 11.42 16.01 -12.42
N ARG A 223 10.27 15.39 -12.75
CA ARG A 223 9.01 15.59 -12.02
C ARG A 223 9.17 15.28 -10.53
N LEU A 224 9.84 14.15 -10.21
CA LEU A 224 10.08 13.78 -8.80
C LEU A 224 11.02 14.78 -8.11
N ALA A 225 12.09 15.20 -8.80
CA ALA A 225 13.05 16.16 -8.26
C ALA A 225 12.42 17.53 -7.93
N GLN A 226 11.39 17.92 -8.66
CA GLN A 226 10.70 19.21 -8.51
C GLN A 226 9.77 19.27 -7.30
N ILE A 227 9.30 18.14 -6.78
CA ILE A 227 8.34 18.13 -5.66
C ILE A 227 9.03 18.60 -4.38
N PRO A 228 8.59 19.71 -3.74
CA PRO A 228 9.17 20.16 -2.49
C PRO A 228 8.73 19.29 -1.32
N ALA A 229 9.60 19.15 -0.32
CA ALA A 229 9.22 18.60 0.97
C ALA A 229 8.56 19.70 1.80
N ASN A 230 7.26 19.56 2.09
CA ASN A 230 6.48 20.58 2.78
C ASN A 230 5.27 20.01 3.52
N GLY A 231 4.90 20.65 4.63
CA GLY A 231 3.69 20.39 5.39
C GLY A 231 3.66 19.07 6.14
N GLY A 232 2.45 18.56 6.37
CA GLY A 232 2.22 17.33 7.14
C GLY A 232 2.02 16.08 6.29
N THR A 233 1.60 14.99 6.94
CA THR A 233 1.44 13.65 6.36
C THR A 233 -0.06 13.27 6.26
N PRO A 234 -0.84 13.83 5.32
CA PRO A 234 -2.28 13.58 5.14
C PRO A 234 -2.53 12.24 4.40
N LEU A 235 -1.99 11.15 4.94
CA LEU A 235 -2.00 9.84 4.29
C LEU A 235 -3.41 9.32 4.02
N ALA A 236 -4.35 9.54 4.95
CA ALA A 236 -5.73 9.10 4.81
C ALA A 236 -6.44 9.77 3.63
N GLU A 237 -6.28 11.08 3.48
CA GLU A 237 -6.88 11.87 2.42
C GLU A 237 -6.31 11.47 1.05
N VAL A 238 -5.01 11.23 0.98
CA VAL A 238 -4.34 10.77 -0.24
C VAL A 238 -4.83 9.36 -0.62
N TYR A 239 -4.92 8.45 0.33
CA TYR A 239 -5.44 7.11 0.11
C TYR A 239 -6.89 7.12 -0.37
N ASP A 240 -7.75 7.96 0.23
CA ASP A 240 -9.13 8.11 -0.20
C ASP A 240 -9.23 8.52 -1.69
N LYS A 241 -8.35 9.39 -2.13
CA LYS A 241 -8.34 9.86 -3.53
C LYS A 241 -7.71 8.87 -4.50
N LEU A 242 -6.75 8.09 -4.04
CA LEU A 242 -6.15 7.03 -4.85
C LEU A 242 -7.02 5.77 -4.93
N TYR A 243 -7.88 5.53 -3.93
CA TYR A 243 -8.68 4.31 -3.85
C TYR A 243 -9.48 4.00 -5.13
N PRO A 244 -10.29 4.91 -5.71
CA PRO A 244 -11.06 4.60 -6.92
C PRO A 244 -10.14 4.27 -8.12
N ILE A 245 -8.97 4.90 -8.23
CA ILE A 245 -8.00 4.64 -9.29
C ILE A 245 -7.40 3.24 -9.11
N LEU A 246 -6.98 2.90 -7.90
CA LEU A 246 -6.34 1.63 -7.61
C LEU A 246 -7.35 0.48 -7.58
N TYR A 247 -8.60 0.73 -7.22
CA TYR A 247 -9.69 -0.22 -7.35
C TYR A 247 -9.89 -0.66 -8.81
N SER A 248 -9.83 0.29 -9.75
CA SER A 248 -9.93 -0.01 -11.19
C SER A 248 -8.69 -0.75 -11.72
N LYS A 249 -7.49 -0.33 -11.31
CA LYS A 249 -6.21 -0.84 -11.83
C LYS A 249 -5.74 -2.14 -11.16
N LYS A 250 -6.19 -2.42 -9.95
CA LYS A 250 -5.84 -3.58 -9.12
C LYS A 250 -4.34 -3.92 -9.14
N PRO A 251 -3.46 -3.02 -8.67
CA PRO A 251 -2.04 -3.33 -8.56
C PRO A 251 -1.84 -4.48 -7.56
N ASN A 252 -0.77 -5.25 -7.74
CA ASN A 252 -0.44 -6.32 -6.81
C ASN A 252 0.07 -5.80 -5.48
N ILE A 253 0.84 -4.70 -5.53
CA ILE A 253 1.49 -4.11 -4.36
C ILE A 253 1.26 -2.60 -4.36
N PHE A 254 0.87 -2.07 -3.21
CA PHE A 254 0.89 -0.65 -2.92
C PHE A 254 1.95 -0.38 -1.86
N LEU A 255 3.04 0.23 -2.29
CA LEU A 255 4.21 0.55 -1.48
C LEU A 255 4.15 2.02 -1.04
N THR A 256 4.13 2.26 0.26
CA THR A 256 4.20 3.61 0.83
C THR A 256 5.56 3.83 1.49
N LEU A 257 6.26 4.90 1.12
CA LEU A 257 7.45 5.38 1.81
C LEU A 257 7.06 6.61 2.63
N SER A 258 7.25 6.57 3.94
CA SER A 258 6.91 7.67 4.86
C SER A 258 7.95 7.76 5.97
N ASP A 259 8.25 8.97 6.41
CA ASP A 259 9.18 9.26 7.49
C ASP A 259 8.48 9.75 8.77
N GLY A 260 7.14 9.76 8.78
CA GLY A 260 6.34 10.26 9.88
C GLY A 260 5.07 9.50 10.17
N GLU A 261 4.39 9.96 11.20
CA GLU A 261 3.05 9.49 11.55
C GLU A 261 2.00 10.21 10.69
N PRO A 262 0.95 9.51 10.22
CA PRO A 262 -0.13 10.14 9.50
C PRO A 262 -0.90 11.12 10.40
N SER A 263 -1.36 12.21 9.82
CA SER A 263 -2.16 13.24 10.52
C SER A 263 -3.45 12.67 11.14
N ASP A 264 -4.00 11.62 10.53
CA ASP A 264 -5.13 10.83 11.05
C ASP A 264 -4.81 9.34 10.89
N ALA A 265 -4.29 8.74 11.96
CA ALA A 265 -3.92 7.32 12.00
C ALA A 265 -5.13 6.39 11.90
N PHE A 266 -6.28 6.77 12.46
CA PHE A 266 -7.48 5.95 12.42
C PHE A 266 -8.07 5.87 11.01
N ALA A 267 -8.20 7.01 10.34
CA ALA A 267 -8.67 7.05 8.96
C ALA A 267 -7.67 6.37 8.01
N ALA A 268 -6.36 6.57 8.20
CA ALA A 268 -5.32 5.89 7.42
C ALA A 268 -5.42 4.37 7.57
N ARG A 269 -5.61 3.86 8.79
CA ARG A 269 -5.81 2.43 9.06
C ARG A 269 -7.04 1.86 8.36
N SER A 270 -8.15 2.60 8.37
CA SER A 270 -9.37 2.21 7.66
C SER A 270 -9.12 2.08 6.16
N MET A 271 -8.39 3.02 5.56
CA MET A 271 -8.05 2.98 4.15
C MET A 271 -7.10 1.83 3.79
N VAL A 272 -6.08 1.54 4.61
CA VAL A 272 -5.22 0.37 4.44
C VAL A 272 -6.04 -0.92 4.43
N LYS A 273 -7.02 -1.05 5.35
CA LYS A 273 -7.94 -2.20 5.38
C LYS A 273 -8.76 -2.29 4.09
N SER A 274 -9.24 -1.16 3.57
CA SER A 274 -10.02 -1.11 2.32
C SER A 274 -9.19 -1.56 1.11
N PHE A 275 -7.91 -1.16 0.99
CA PHE A 275 -7.03 -1.65 -0.07
C PHE A 275 -6.78 -3.15 0.03
N LYS A 276 -6.58 -3.66 1.24
CA LYS A 276 -6.38 -5.10 1.47
C LYS A 276 -7.62 -5.91 1.10
N SER A 277 -8.82 -5.41 1.38
CA SER A 277 -10.08 -6.11 1.05
C SER A 277 -10.30 -6.29 -0.46
N ILE A 278 -9.69 -5.46 -1.29
CA ILE A 278 -9.71 -5.60 -2.76
C ILE A 278 -8.50 -6.37 -3.32
N GLY A 279 -7.72 -7.00 -2.45
CA GLY A 279 -6.60 -7.87 -2.82
C GLY A 279 -5.28 -7.16 -3.10
N ILE A 280 -5.13 -5.89 -2.71
CA ILE A 280 -3.87 -5.15 -2.85
C ILE A 280 -2.99 -5.40 -1.63
N LYS A 281 -1.77 -5.92 -1.84
CA LYS A 281 -0.78 -6.10 -0.79
C LYS A 281 -0.21 -4.75 -0.36
N MET A 282 -0.46 -4.36 0.89
CA MET A 282 -0.02 -3.08 1.45
C MET A 282 1.35 -3.25 2.11
N VAL A 283 2.35 -2.53 1.59
CA VAL A 283 3.73 -2.53 2.09
C VAL A 283 4.11 -1.11 2.49
N ALA A 284 4.81 -0.95 3.59
CA ALA A 284 5.32 0.35 3.99
C ALA A 284 6.81 0.31 4.35
N ILE A 285 7.51 1.39 4.02
CA ILE A 285 8.88 1.63 4.43
C ILE A 285 8.91 2.90 5.27
N GLY A 286 9.28 2.72 6.53
CA GLY A 286 9.52 3.81 7.46
C GLY A 286 10.95 4.36 7.27
N VAL A 287 11.06 5.61 6.87
CA VAL A 287 12.33 6.31 6.68
C VAL A 287 12.66 7.07 7.96
N GLY A 288 13.75 6.73 8.61
CA GLY A 288 14.17 7.35 9.87
C GLY A 288 15.56 7.99 9.77
N ARG A 289 15.82 8.96 10.65
CA ARG A 289 17.13 9.63 10.75
C ARG A 289 18.24 8.69 11.25
N ASP A 290 17.86 7.73 12.07
CA ASP A 290 18.73 6.69 12.61
C ASP A 290 17.96 5.36 12.69
N THR A 291 18.66 4.28 13.07
CA THR A 291 18.06 2.93 13.13
C THR A 291 16.92 2.84 14.14
N ARG A 292 17.04 3.52 15.30
CA ARG A 292 15.99 3.50 16.33
C ARG A 292 14.74 4.22 15.84
N ASN A 293 14.90 5.41 15.26
CA ASN A 293 13.80 6.19 14.70
C ASN A 293 13.12 5.45 13.55
N ALA A 294 13.89 4.87 12.61
CA ALA A 294 13.37 4.05 11.52
C ALA A 294 12.55 2.86 12.03
N THR A 295 12.99 2.20 13.12
CA THR A 295 12.26 1.08 13.74
C THR A 295 10.95 1.55 14.36
N ILE A 296 10.94 2.70 15.04
CA ILE A 296 9.73 3.28 15.62
C ILE A 296 8.71 3.59 14.51
N ILE A 297 9.14 4.28 13.45
CA ILE A 297 8.28 4.62 12.31
C ILE A 297 7.71 3.36 11.66
N ALA A 298 8.54 2.35 11.39
CA ALA A 298 8.10 1.07 10.84
C ALA A 298 7.08 0.36 11.75
N THR A 299 7.24 0.47 13.07
CA THR A 299 6.31 -0.09 14.05
C THR A 299 4.98 0.65 14.01
N ASN A 300 4.99 1.99 13.96
CA ASN A 300 3.78 2.81 13.85
C ASN A 300 3.02 2.49 12.56
N LEU A 301 3.73 2.35 11.43
CA LEU A 301 3.14 1.92 10.16
C LEU A 301 2.54 0.50 10.25
N LYS A 302 3.16 -0.42 10.99
CA LYS A 302 2.60 -1.75 11.24
C LYS A 302 1.26 -1.68 11.98
N TYR A 303 1.11 -0.77 12.94
CA TYR A 303 -0.17 -0.56 13.63
C TYR A 303 -1.28 -0.02 12.73
N LEU A 304 -0.95 0.61 11.60
CA LEU A 304 -1.92 0.99 10.58
C LEU A 304 -2.45 -0.22 9.78
N GLY A 305 -1.87 -1.41 9.97
CA GLY A 305 -2.36 -2.64 9.36
C GLY A 305 -1.67 -3.02 8.04
N PHE A 306 -0.52 -2.40 7.70
CA PHE A 306 0.29 -2.86 6.58
C PHE A 306 0.72 -4.32 6.79
N GLU A 307 0.73 -5.11 5.72
CA GLU A 307 1.12 -6.52 5.78
C GLU A 307 2.61 -6.66 6.06
N ARG A 308 3.40 -5.76 5.49
CA ARG A 308 4.83 -5.72 5.67
C ARG A 308 5.31 -4.30 5.90
N THR A 309 6.16 -4.14 6.91
CA THR A 309 6.79 -2.87 7.23
C THR A 309 8.28 -3.05 7.44
N LEU A 310 9.08 -2.13 6.93
CA LEU A 310 10.52 -2.11 7.09
C LEU A 310 10.99 -0.73 7.51
N GLY A 311 11.98 -0.67 8.40
CA GLY A 311 12.67 0.58 8.76
C GLY A 311 13.94 0.75 7.93
N VAL A 312 14.19 1.97 7.47
CA VAL A 312 15.39 2.37 6.72
C VAL A 312 15.95 3.64 7.33
N SER A 313 17.17 3.59 7.82
CA SER A 313 17.89 4.75 8.35
C SER A 313 18.89 5.36 7.35
N ARG A 314 19.33 4.60 6.37
CA ARG A 314 20.19 5.09 5.28
C ARG A 314 19.39 5.11 3.99
N LEU A 315 19.14 6.28 3.45
CA LEU A 315 18.29 6.47 2.26
C LEU A 315 18.75 5.64 1.05
N LYS A 316 20.07 5.46 0.88
CA LYS A 316 20.65 4.60 -0.16
C LYS A 316 20.26 3.12 -0.04
N ASP A 317 19.76 2.69 1.13
CA ASP A 317 19.30 1.31 1.34
C ASP A 317 17.84 1.10 0.88
N ILE A 318 17.08 2.17 0.62
CA ILE A 318 15.68 2.09 0.19
C ILE A 318 15.50 1.14 -1.02
N PRO A 319 16.25 1.29 -2.13
CA PRO A 319 16.07 0.41 -3.28
C PRO A 319 16.33 -1.06 -2.95
N ASN A 320 17.40 -1.36 -2.20
CA ASN A 320 17.70 -2.73 -1.77
C ASN A 320 16.57 -3.33 -0.94
N LYS A 321 16.05 -2.58 0.03
CA LYS A 321 14.95 -3.05 0.90
C LYS A 321 13.67 -3.31 0.12
N VAL A 322 13.30 -2.40 -0.79
CA VAL A 322 12.13 -2.57 -1.66
C VAL A 322 12.28 -3.81 -2.54
N LEU A 323 13.42 -3.94 -3.22
CA LEU A 323 13.67 -5.07 -4.12
C LEU A 323 13.65 -6.40 -3.37
N ASN A 324 14.24 -6.47 -2.16
CA ASN A 324 14.18 -7.67 -1.34
C ASN A 324 12.73 -8.04 -0.98
N VAL A 325 11.86 -7.06 -0.66
CA VAL A 325 10.42 -7.33 -0.40
C VAL A 325 9.74 -7.92 -1.63
N LEU A 326 10.16 -7.51 -2.82
CA LEU A 326 9.60 -8.02 -4.08
C LEU A 326 10.09 -9.42 -4.43
N SER A 327 11.29 -9.84 -3.94
CA SER A 327 11.86 -11.16 -4.18
C SER A 327 11.28 -12.26 -3.30
N GLU A 328 10.83 -11.92 -2.11
CA GLU A 328 10.30 -12.87 -1.13
C GLU A 328 8.83 -13.21 -1.47
N ARG A 329 8.63 -14.01 -2.53
CA ARG A 329 7.33 -14.54 -2.95
C ARG A 329 7.23 -16.01 -2.70
#